data_6b7a5341f9c3d08f4c4ab4fbb5b838da
#
_entry.id   6b7a5341f9c3d08f4c4ab4fbb5b838da
#
_cell.length_a   1.000
_cell.length_b   1.000
_cell.length_c   1.000
_cell.angle_alpha   90.00
_cell.angle_beta   90.00
_cell.angle_gamma   90.00
#
_symmetry.space_group_name_H-M   'P 1'
#
loop_
_entity.id
_entity.type
_entity.pdbx_description
1 polymer ?
#
loop_
_entity_poly.entity_id
_entity_poly.type
_entity_poly.pdbx_seq_one_letter_code
_entity_poly.pdbx_strand_id
1 'polypeptide(L)'
;MKHGIAQDGLTSTTCIGLFLAAPSIPVPIVRAGLYLARSLGFFWLARRLTRRGLRIICYHGFAVAEEYKYRSTLFVRGEFFRKRVEYLKRKGYPILALQDALAALAVDRLPPCATVITMDDGWRGVYTVGLPIIRELNIPVTVYVTTYYVENRIPVYTVTVSYLFWRAAAQRVDLPRGIGAFDLRHEAEIAEEVVQKFGAELPPAERLEFLRELAKALDVSFDEIEGEQLFRVMDEQQLRGLAAAGIDIQLHSHRHNWPLYDQKMVESEIDENRRFLQRIVSRPLQHFCYPSGVYGPHQAEWLARLGVKSATTIDPGLNYIDTSPFALRRLVDGGPVSDIEFAAEMTGFMELVRSLRRWLSARRTQRAGAGMNSSGPGQPSLPCGKGGA
;
A
#
# COMPACT_ATOMS: atom_id res chain seq x y z
N MET A 1 -19.01 -26.04 9.71
CA MET A 1 -19.07 -25.22 8.50
C MET A 1 -17.74 -24.50 8.38
N LYS A 2 -16.91 -24.88 7.39
CA LYS A 2 -15.55 -24.37 7.22
C LYS A 2 -15.62 -23.05 6.44
N HIS A 3 -15.35 -21.94 7.08
CA HIS A 3 -15.12 -20.67 6.39
C HIS A 3 -13.61 -20.52 6.25
N GLY A 4 -13.12 -20.68 5.03
CA GLY A 4 -11.74 -20.44 4.67
C GLY A 4 -11.46 -18.94 4.75
N ILE A 5 -10.56 -18.56 5.65
CA ILE A 5 -9.96 -17.21 5.69
C ILE A 5 -8.90 -17.20 4.59
N ALA A 6 -9.14 -16.45 3.54
CA ALA A 6 -8.13 -16.16 2.54
C ALA A 6 -7.06 -15.27 3.20
N GLN A 7 -5.86 -15.83 3.36
CA GLN A 7 -4.68 -15.09 3.82
C GLN A 7 -3.93 -14.60 2.59
N ASP A 8 -3.89 -13.30 2.42
CA ASP A 8 -2.99 -12.66 1.46
C ASP A 8 -1.63 -12.42 2.13
N GLY A 9 -0.77 -13.43 2.03
CA GLY A 9 0.66 -13.28 2.22
C GLY A 9 1.22 -12.45 1.06
N LEU A 10 1.27 -11.13 1.20
CA LEU A 10 2.00 -10.27 0.29
C LEU A 10 3.50 -10.44 0.52
N THR A 11 4.09 -11.46 -0.12
CA THR A 11 5.53 -11.55 -0.30
C THR A 11 6.03 -10.35 -1.11
N SER A 12 7.22 -9.86 -0.83
CA SER A 12 7.83 -8.64 -1.38
C SER A 12 7.91 -8.56 -2.92
N THR A 13 7.54 -9.63 -3.61
CA THR A 13 7.48 -9.74 -5.07
C THR A 13 6.21 -9.11 -5.66
N THR A 14 5.17 -8.89 -4.86
CA THR A 14 3.83 -8.54 -5.37
C THR A 14 3.69 -7.05 -5.73
N CYS A 15 4.42 -6.14 -5.09
CA CYS A 15 4.34 -4.72 -5.43
C CYS A 15 4.96 -4.39 -6.80
N ILE A 16 5.99 -5.14 -7.23
CA ILE A 16 6.55 -5.01 -8.60
C ILE A 16 5.83 -5.93 -9.57
N GLY A 17 5.30 -7.07 -9.11
CA GLY A 17 4.61 -8.08 -9.91
C GLY A 17 3.24 -7.65 -10.45
N LEU A 18 2.54 -6.70 -9.81
CA LEU A 18 1.29 -6.14 -10.37
C LEU A 18 1.52 -5.32 -11.66
N PHE A 19 2.77 -5.00 -11.97
CA PHE A 19 3.10 -4.31 -13.22
C PHE A 19 3.16 -5.22 -14.45
N LEU A 20 3.24 -6.56 -14.31
CA LEU A 20 3.56 -7.44 -15.44
C LEU A 20 2.84 -8.81 -15.33
N ALA A 21 1.53 -8.85 -15.51
CA ALA A 21 0.83 -10.08 -15.93
C ALA A 21 0.98 -10.28 -17.47
N ALA A 22 2.22 -10.25 -17.94
CA ALA A 22 2.69 -10.65 -19.27
C ALA A 22 4.08 -11.27 -19.06
N PRO A 23 4.66 -12.04 -20.01
CA PRO A 23 5.99 -12.61 -19.88
C PRO A 23 6.94 -11.52 -19.39
N SER A 24 7.60 -11.76 -18.25
CA SER A 24 8.34 -10.77 -17.47
C SER A 24 9.48 -10.16 -18.30
N ILE A 25 9.25 -8.96 -18.83
CA ILE A 25 10.32 -8.18 -19.48
C ILE A 25 11.35 -7.88 -18.40
N PRO A 26 12.64 -8.23 -18.58
CA PRO A 26 13.67 -7.95 -17.59
C PRO A 26 13.72 -6.47 -17.19
N VAL A 27 13.83 -6.16 -15.91
CA VAL A 27 13.87 -4.79 -15.35
C VAL A 27 14.87 -3.87 -16.10
N PRO A 28 16.09 -4.32 -16.47
CA PRO A 28 17.01 -3.49 -17.26
C PRO A 28 16.46 -3.05 -18.62
N ILE A 29 15.70 -3.91 -19.29
CA ILE A 29 15.09 -3.61 -20.61
C ILE A 29 13.98 -2.56 -20.42
N VAL A 30 13.15 -2.70 -19.39
CA VAL A 30 12.12 -1.70 -19.04
C VAL A 30 12.75 -0.33 -18.80
N ARG A 31 13.82 -0.29 -17.98
CA ARG A 31 14.54 0.96 -17.68
C ARG A 31 15.19 1.56 -18.93
N ALA A 32 15.80 0.76 -19.78
CA ALA A 32 16.34 1.23 -21.06
C ALA A 32 15.26 1.84 -21.96
N GLY A 33 14.11 1.20 -22.05
CA GLY A 33 12.93 1.72 -22.74
C GLY A 33 12.44 3.06 -22.19
N LEU A 34 12.45 3.23 -20.86
CA LEU A 34 12.07 4.49 -20.21
C LEU A 34 13.09 5.62 -20.50
N TYR A 35 14.40 5.32 -20.51
CA TYR A 35 15.42 6.30 -20.91
C TYR A 35 15.24 6.73 -22.37
N LEU A 36 14.97 5.80 -23.28
CA LEU A 36 14.69 6.10 -24.68
C LEU A 36 13.41 6.95 -24.82
N ALA A 37 12.33 6.58 -24.15
CA ALA A 37 11.09 7.36 -24.16
C ALA A 37 11.29 8.79 -23.65
N ARG A 38 12.09 8.96 -22.61
CA ARG A 38 12.47 10.27 -22.07
C ARG A 38 13.27 11.07 -23.11
N SER A 39 14.27 10.46 -23.77
CA SER A 39 15.13 11.12 -24.77
C SER A 39 14.34 11.56 -26.00
N LEU A 40 13.32 10.81 -26.40
CA LEU A 40 12.40 11.13 -27.48
C LEU A 40 11.31 12.15 -27.12
N GLY A 41 11.33 12.71 -25.89
CA GLY A 41 10.38 13.72 -25.45
C GLY A 41 9.02 13.20 -24.97
N PHE A 42 8.78 11.87 -24.93
CA PHE A 42 7.50 11.31 -24.49
C PHE A 42 7.15 11.66 -23.04
N PHE A 43 8.12 11.84 -22.16
CA PHE A 43 7.85 12.28 -20.78
C PHE A 43 7.32 13.72 -20.74
N TRP A 44 7.84 14.61 -21.57
CA TRP A 44 7.34 15.98 -21.69
C TRP A 44 5.90 15.99 -22.23
N LEU A 45 5.63 15.22 -23.31
CA LEU A 45 4.30 15.10 -23.87
C LEU A 45 3.30 14.51 -22.86
N ALA A 46 3.67 13.42 -22.20
CA ALA A 46 2.84 12.79 -21.17
C ALA A 46 2.50 13.77 -20.03
N ARG A 47 3.49 14.53 -19.55
CA ARG A 47 3.27 15.57 -18.52
C ARG A 47 2.24 16.60 -18.97
N ARG A 48 2.27 17.00 -20.22
CA ARG A 48 1.31 17.96 -20.78
C ARG A 48 -0.11 17.38 -20.87
N LEU A 49 -0.22 16.14 -21.32
CA LEU A 49 -1.50 15.44 -21.49
C LEU A 49 -2.14 15.11 -20.13
N THR A 50 -1.35 14.75 -19.12
CA THR A 50 -1.81 14.32 -17.79
C THR A 50 -1.75 15.41 -16.73
N ARG A 51 -1.52 16.66 -17.10
CA ARG A 51 -1.27 17.77 -16.15
C ARG A 51 -2.41 18.05 -15.17
N ARG A 52 -3.66 17.68 -15.51
CA ARG A 52 -4.86 17.84 -14.68
C ARG A 52 -5.06 16.68 -13.68
N GLY A 53 -4.32 15.58 -13.82
CA GLY A 53 -4.41 14.46 -12.88
C GLY A 53 -3.69 14.78 -11.57
N LEU A 54 -4.32 14.48 -10.44
CA LEU A 54 -3.69 14.53 -9.13
C LEU A 54 -2.79 13.31 -8.93
N ARG A 55 -1.57 13.55 -8.49
CA ARG A 55 -0.57 12.55 -8.10
C ARG A 55 -0.58 12.41 -6.59
N ILE A 56 -0.87 11.22 -6.09
CA ILE A 56 -0.76 10.93 -4.66
C ILE A 56 0.39 9.93 -4.49
N ILE A 57 1.49 10.38 -3.90
CA ILE A 57 2.64 9.52 -3.63
C ILE A 57 2.44 8.87 -2.27
N CYS A 58 2.74 7.56 -2.19
CA CYS A 58 2.66 6.77 -0.98
C CYS A 58 4.05 6.34 -0.54
N TYR A 59 4.39 6.66 0.70
CA TYR A 59 5.47 6.07 1.49
C TYR A 59 4.87 5.35 2.69
N HIS A 60 5.70 4.59 3.43
CA HIS A 60 5.31 4.01 4.71
C HIS A 60 6.22 4.55 5.83
N GLY A 61 7.33 3.89 6.09
CA GLY A 61 8.24 4.24 7.16
C GLY A 61 9.58 4.79 6.68
N PHE A 62 10.29 5.39 7.62
CA PHE A 62 11.72 5.69 7.46
C PHE A 62 12.53 4.72 8.29
N ALA A 63 13.63 4.23 7.73
CA ALA A 63 14.57 3.40 8.46
C ALA A 63 15.22 4.23 9.58
N VAL A 64 15.16 3.71 10.80
CA VAL A 64 15.85 4.28 11.96
C VAL A 64 17.24 3.66 12.14
N ALA A 65 17.43 2.46 11.59
CA ALA A 65 18.70 1.76 11.48
C ALA A 65 18.86 1.17 10.07
N GLU A 66 18.91 -0.15 9.93
CA GLU A 66 19.18 -0.84 8.66
C GLU A 66 17.96 -1.59 8.08
N GLU A 67 16.74 -1.29 8.55
CA GLU A 67 15.51 -1.98 8.10
C GLU A 67 15.27 -1.85 6.59
N TYR A 68 15.82 -0.81 5.97
CA TYR A 68 15.79 -0.63 4.52
C TYR A 68 16.51 -1.76 3.75
N LYS A 69 17.45 -2.48 4.37
CA LYS A 69 18.11 -3.65 3.76
C LYS A 69 17.17 -4.86 3.72
N TYR A 70 16.28 -4.96 4.70
CA TYR A 70 15.28 -6.01 4.79
C TYR A 70 14.08 -5.73 3.88
N ARG A 71 13.42 -4.59 4.07
CA ARG A 71 12.23 -4.18 3.29
C ARG A 71 12.32 -2.74 2.84
N SER A 72 13.07 -2.50 1.76
CA SER A 72 13.26 -1.16 1.18
C SER A 72 11.98 -0.56 0.55
N THR A 73 10.93 -1.34 0.34
CA THR A 73 9.59 -0.85 -0.04
C THR A 73 8.84 -0.26 1.14
N LEU A 74 9.06 -0.81 2.34
CA LEU A 74 8.39 -0.40 3.57
C LEU A 74 9.19 0.69 4.31
N PHE A 75 10.51 0.56 4.33
CA PHE A 75 11.40 1.49 5.03
C PHE A 75 12.38 2.13 4.06
N VAL A 76 12.28 3.45 3.91
CA VAL A 76 13.20 4.23 3.07
C VAL A 76 14.17 5.04 3.93
N ARG A 77 15.37 5.31 3.42
CA ARG A 77 16.28 6.22 4.09
C ARG A 77 15.82 7.67 3.96
N GLY A 78 16.09 8.51 4.95
CA GLY A 78 15.74 9.92 4.94
C GLY A 78 16.27 10.66 3.70
N GLU A 79 17.51 10.36 3.29
CA GLU A 79 18.11 10.97 2.09
C GLU A 79 17.39 10.56 0.79
N PHE A 80 16.87 9.35 0.71
CA PHE A 80 16.06 8.91 -0.43
C PHE A 80 14.81 9.79 -0.57
N PHE A 81 14.07 9.96 0.52
CA PHE A 81 12.89 10.83 0.54
C PHE A 81 13.23 12.27 0.22
N ARG A 82 14.27 12.85 0.84
CA ARG A 82 14.77 14.20 0.56
C ARG A 82 15.00 14.38 -0.94
N LYS A 83 15.74 13.47 -1.57
CA LYS A 83 16.06 13.51 -3.01
C LYS A 83 14.79 13.53 -3.87
N ARG A 84 13.75 12.74 -3.50
CA ARG A 84 12.46 12.73 -4.20
C ARG A 84 11.73 14.07 -4.08
N VAL A 85 11.64 14.63 -2.88
CA VAL A 85 10.98 15.93 -2.66
C VAL A 85 11.72 17.05 -3.37
N GLU A 86 13.04 17.09 -3.31
CA GLU A 86 13.85 18.06 -4.04
C GLU A 86 13.68 17.95 -5.56
N TYR A 87 13.58 16.73 -6.08
CA TYR A 87 13.23 16.49 -7.48
C TYR A 87 11.87 17.10 -7.83
N LEU A 88 10.83 16.86 -7.02
CA LEU A 88 9.50 17.42 -7.24
C LEU A 88 9.54 18.96 -7.29
N LYS A 89 10.17 19.58 -6.30
CA LYS A 89 10.32 21.04 -6.23
C LYS A 89 11.07 21.59 -7.44
N ARG A 90 12.24 21.02 -7.76
CA ARG A 90 13.07 21.47 -8.90
C ARG A 90 12.34 21.30 -10.24
N LYS A 91 11.46 20.29 -10.36
CA LYS A 91 10.67 20.04 -11.58
C LYS A 91 9.33 20.79 -11.59
N GLY A 92 9.03 21.59 -10.57
CA GLY A 92 7.81 22.40 -10.51
C GLY A 92 6.55 21.54 -10.37
N TYR A 93 6.57 20.56 -9.46
CA TYR A 93 5.38 19.84 -9.00
C TYR A 93 4.87 20.53 -7.73
N PRO A 94 3.70 21.19 -7.75
CA PRO A 94 3.12 21.77 -6.54
C PRO A 94 2.73 20.66 -5.57
N ILE A 95 3.27 20.72 -4.34
CA ILE A 95 2.94 19.77 -3.27
C ILE A 95 1.86 20.42 -2.42
N LEU A 96 0.69 19.77 -2.35
CA LEU A 96 -0.50 20.28 -1.67
C LEU A 96 -0.89 19.39 -0.49
N ALA A 97 -1.58 19.96 0.49
CA ALA A 97 -2.27 19.18 1.51
C ALA A 97 -3.37 18.34 0.85
N LEU A 98 -3.61 17.12 1.38
CA LEU A 98 -4.58 16.19 0.79
C LEU A 98 -5.97 16.81 0.68
N GLN A 99 -6.46 17.42 1.75
CA GLN A 99 -7.80 18.05 1.77
C GLN A 99 -7.94 19.12 0.70
N ASP A 100 -6.93 20.01 0.54
CA ASP A 100 -6.95 21.09 -0.43
C ASP A 100 -6.89 20.56 -1.86
N ALA A 101 -6.07 19.54 -2.09
CA ALA A 101 -5.95 18.89 -3.39
C ALA A 101 -7.28 18.21 -3.79
N LEU A 102 -7.96 17.53 -2.87
CA LEU A 102 -9.24 16.89 -3.13
C LEU A 102 -10.35 17.91 -3.37
N ALA A 103 -10.38 19.00 -2.60
CA ALA A 103 -11.33 20.09 -2.82
C ALA A 103 -11.12 20.74 -4.20
N ALA A 104 -9.88 20.97 -4.61
CA ALA A 104 -9.57 21.53 -5.93
C ALA A 104 -9.87 20.54 -7.07
N LEU A 105 -9.65 19.23 -6.86
CA LEU A 105 -9.97 18.18 -7.81
C LEU A 105 -11.47 18.11 -8.09
N ALA A 106 -12.28 18.19 -7.06
CA ALA A 106 -13.75 18.11 -7.15
C ALA A 106 -14.37 19.21 -8.04
N VAL A 107 -13.68 20.34 -8.21
CA VAL A 107 -14.14 21.49 -9.00
C VAL A 107 -13.25 21.79 -10.22
N ASP A 108 -12.42 20.82 -10.63
CA ASP A 108 -11.44 20.92 -11.77
C ASP A 108 -10.52 22.16 -11.69
N ARG A 109 -10.09 22.52 -10.47
CA ARG A 109 -9.20 23.66 -10.22
C ARG A 109 -7.82 23.28 -9.70
N LEU A 110 -7.40 22.03 -9.91
CA LEU A 110 -6.05 21.60 -9.55
C LEU A 110 -4.98 22.41 -10.31
N PRO A 111 -3.94 22.89 -9.64
CA PRO A 111 -2.78 23.39 -10.35
C PRO A 111 -2.15 22.27 -11.18
N PRO A 112 -1.51 22.62 -12.34
CA PRO A 112 -0.91 21.61 -13.21
C PRO A 112 0.08 20.70 -12.46
N CYS A 113 -0.07 19.39 -12.60
CA CYS A 113 0.78 18.38 -11.96
C CYS A 113 0.75 18.39 -10.42
N ALA A 114 -0.38 18.80 -9.82
CA ALA A 114 -0.57 18.76 -8.38
C ALA A 114 -0.18 17.39 -7.79
N THR A 115 0.50 17.44 -6.66
CA THR A 115 1.06 16.28 -5.98
C THR A 115 0.70 16.33 -4.51
N VAL A 116 0.34 15.18 -3.93
CA VAL A 116 0.13 14.97 -2.50
C VAL A 116 1.12 13.90 -2.04
N ILE A 117 1.64 14.04 -0.84
CA ILE A 117 2.50 13.03 -0.20
C ILE A 117 1.76 12.44 0.98
N THR A 118 1.66 11.11 1.00
CA THR A 118 1.04 10.33 2.08
C THR A 118 2.04 9.34 2.67
N MET A 119 1.86 9.02 3.96
CA MET A 119 2.64 8.02 4.66
C MET A 119 1.67 7.13 5.44
N ASP A 120 1.85 5.81 5.34
CA ASP A 120 0.94 4.84 5.94
C ASP A 120 1.50 4.26 7.25
N ASP A 121 0.63 3.58 8.00
CA ASP A 121 0.87 2.82 9.23
C ASP A 121 1.20 3.65 10.48
N GLY A 122 1.85 4.80 10.32
CA GLY A 122 2.31 5.60 11.45
C GLY A 122 3.64 5.13 12.07
N TRP A 123 4.57 4.59 11.29
CA TRP A 123 5.88 4.12 11.74
C TRP A 123 6.66 5.19 12.51
N ARG A 124 7.37 4.78 13.56
CA ARG A 124 8.18 5.67 14.41
C ARG A 124 9.19 6.52 13.62
N GLY A 125 9.78 5.94 12.56
CA GLY A 125 10.69 6.63 11.67
C GLY A 125 10.10 7.87 10.99
N VAL A 126 8.77 7.97 10.86
CA VAL A 126 8.10 9.18 10.35
C VAL A 126 8.35 10.37 11.27
N TYR A 127 8.32 10.15 12.59
CA TYR A 127 8.61 11.19 13.57
C TYR A 127 10.11 11.47 13.71
N THR A 128 10.92 10.42 13.86
CA THR A 128 12.35 10.57 14.21
C THR A 128 13.22 11.00 13.04
N VAL A 129 12.90 10.55 11.82
CA VAL A 129 13.69 10.80 10.60
C VAL A 129 12.92 11.68 9.61
N GLY A 130 11.65 11.40 9.40
CA GLY A 130 10.82 12.07 8.39
C GLY A 130 10.47 13.52 8.75
N LEU A 131 10.00 13.76 9.99
CA LEU A 131 9.53 15.08 10.43
C LEU A 131 10.57 16.19 10.31
N PRO A 132 11.86 16.01 10.68
CA PRO A 132 12.89 17.03 10.44
C PRO A 132 13.01 17.43 8.97
N ILE A 133 12.98 16.44 8.05
CA ILE A 133 13.07 16.67 6.61
C ILE A 133 11.84 17.40 6.07
N ILE A 134 10.64 16.98 6.52
CA ILE A 134 9.35 17.58 6.13
C ILE A 134 9.32 19.07 6.53
N ARG A 135 9.76 19.37 7.77
CA ARG A 135 9.84 20.75 8.28
C ARG A 135 10.84 21.60 7.49
N GLU A 136 12.06 21.09 7.30
CA GLU A 136 13.12 21.79 6.55
C GLU A 136 12.68 22.10 5.12
N LEU A 137 12.06 21.12 4.46
CA LEU A 137 11.57 21.27 3.10
C LEU A 137 10.23 22.01 3.03
N ASN A 138 9.60 22.32 4.15
CA ASN A 138 8.32 23.03 4.25
C ASN A 138 7.27 22.47 3.29
N ILE A 139 6.92 21.18 3.45
CA ILE A 139 5.96 20.48 2.62
C ILE A 139 4.81 19.93 3.46
N PRO A 140 3.56 19.98 2.96
CA PRO A 140 2.45 19.29 3.60
C PRO A 140 2.55 17.78 3.36
N VAL A 141 2.20 17.00 4.39
CA VAL A 141 2.16 15.55 4.35
C VAL A 141 0.94 15.07 5.14
N THR A 142 0.28 14.03 4.66
CA THR A 142 -0.77 13.31 5.40
C THR A 142 -0.21 11.96 5.88
N VAL A 143 -0.41 11.65 7.17
CA VAL A 143 0.01 10.38 7.78
C VAL A 143 -1.23 9.60 8.20
N TYR A 144 -1.44 8.43 7.61
CA TYR A 144 -2.49 7.50 7.98
C TYR A 144 -1.98 6.58 9.10
N VAL A 145 -2.66 6.57 10.25
CA VAL A 145 -2.17 5.93 11.46
C VAL A 145 -3.05 4.79 11.90
N THR A 146 -2.46 3.59 12.01
CA THR A 146 -3.06 2.47 12.73
C THR A 146 -2.83 2.62 14.23
N THR A 147 -3.82 2.29 15.08
CA THR A 147 -3.76 2.65 16.50
C THR A 147 -3.56 1.50 17.46
N TYR A 148 -3.76 0.26 17.04
CA TYR A 148 -3.58 -0.93 17.88
C TYR A 148 -2.16 -1.03 18.46
N TYR A 149 -1.14 -0.82 17.62
CA TYR A 149 0.26 -0.90 18.05
C TYR A 149 0.71 0.33 18.84
N VAL A 150 0.08 1.49 18.64
CA VAL A 150 0.27 2.69 19.46
C VAL A 150 -0.22 2.42 20.90
N GLU A 151 -1.42 1.86 21.02
CA GLU A 151 -2.07 1.60 22.31
C GLU A 151 -1.35 0.50 23.09
N ASN A 152 -0.98 -0.59 22.44
CA ASN A 152 -0.35 -1.74 23.07
C ASN A 152 1.17 -1.62 23.21
N ARG A 153 1.80 -0.64 22.58
CA ARG A 153 3.24 -0.36 22.67
C ARG A 153 4.13 -1.58 22.37
N ILE A 154 3.73 -2.39 21.39
CA ILE A 154 4.50 -3.55 20.93
C ILE A 154 5.00 -3.32 19.51
N PRO A 155 6.06 -4.02 19.07
CA PRO A 155 6.46 -4.02 17.66
C PRO A 155 5.34 -4.57 16.76
N VAL A 156 5.31 -4.15 15.50
CA VAL A 156 4.38 -4.72 14.53
C VAL A 156 4.74 -6.19 14.30
N TYR A 157 3.89 -7.06 14.83
CA TYR A 157 4.16 -8.49 14.96
C TYR A 157 4.56 -9.14 13.63
N THR A 158 3.75 -8.96 12.59
CA THR A 158 3.97 -9.59 11.28
C THR A 158 5.31 -9.19 10.65
N VAL A 159 5.66 -7.91 10.74
CA VAL A 159 6.93 -7.39 10.20
C VAL A 159 8.12 -7.88 11.00
N THR A 160 7.97 -7.96 12.33
CA THR A 160 9.04 -8.45 13.23
C THR A 160 9.30 -9.93 13.02
N VAL A 161 8.25 -10.77 12.92
CA VAL A 161 8.41 -12.21 12.60
C VAL A 161 9.16 -12.39 11.29
N SER A 162 8.70 -11.75 10.21
CA SER A 162 9.37 -11.87 8.92
C SER A 162 10.84 -11.39 8.96
N TYR A 163 11.13 -10.35 9.74
CA TYR A 163 12.52 -9.90 9.94
C TYR A 163 13.37 -10.92 10.68
N LEU A 164 12.82 -11.57 11.71
CA LEU A 164 13.53 -12.62 12.45
C LEU A 164 13.87 -13.80 11.54
N PHE A 165 12.95 -14.25 10.71
CA PHE A 165 13.22 -15.29 9.71
C PHE A 165 14.24 -14.84 8.65
N TRP A 166 14.17 -13.59 8.19
CA TRP A 166 15.17 -13.04 7.27
C TRP A 166 16.59 -12.98 7.86
N ARG A 167 16.70 -12.74 9.18
CA ARG A 167 17.97 -12.68 9.93
C ARG A 167 18.43 -14.05 10.41
N ALA A 168 17.58 -15.07 10.37
CA ALA A 168 17.85 -16.36 10.97
C ALA A 168 19.18 -16.95 10.51
N ALA A 169 20.07 -17.26 11.47
CA ALA A 169 21.32 -17.94 11.25
C ALA A 169 21.17 -19.46 11.35
N ALA A 170 20.15 -19.94 12.08
CA ALA A 170 19.83 -21.34 12.26
C ALA A 170 19.37 -22.00 10.96
N GLN A 171 19.89 -23.19 10.64
CA GLN A 171 19.42 -24.00 9.51
C GLN A 171 18.25 -24.92 9.90
N ARG A 172 18.24 -25.38 11.15
CA ARG A 172 17.16 -26.19 11.75
C ARG A 172 16.74 -25.52 13.03
N VAL A 173 15.44 -25.42 13.24
CA VAL A 173 14.85 -24.74 14.38
C VAL A 173 13.77 -25.61 14.98
N ASP A 174 13.76 -25.70 16.30
CA ASP A 174 12.59 -26.16 17.05
C ASP A 174 11.87 -24.91 17.56
N LEU A 175 10.74 -24.61 16.94
CA LEU A 175 10.01 -23.39 17.20
C LEU A 175 9.34 -23.44 18.59
N PRO A 176 9.31 -22.30 19.32
CA PRO A 176 8.84 -22.28 20.71
C PRO A 176 7.35 -22.66 20.81
N ARG A 177 6.95 -22.97 22.05
CA ARG A 177 5.57 -23.31 22.43
C ARG A 177 4.98 -24.52 21.69
N GLY A 178 5.84 -25.46 21.26
CA GLY A 178 5.40 -26.70 20.61
C GLY A 178 4.88 -26.53 19.17
N ILE A 179 5.23 -25.46 18.50
CA ILE A 179 4.83 -25.23 17.10
C ILE A 179 5.41 -26.31 16.19
N GLY A 180 6.66 -26.76 16.45
CA GLY A 180 7.31 -27.86 15.75
C GLY A 180 8.69 -27.53 15.23
N ALA A 181 9.35 -28.55 14.69
CA ALA A 181 10.71 -28.45 14.14
C ALA A 181 10.67 -28.28 12.62
N PHE A 182 11.50 -27.38 12.09
CA PHE A 182 11.59 -27.05 10.66
C PHE A 182 13.06 -27.01 10.19
N ASP A 183 13.27 -27.40 8.93
CA ASP A 183 14.52 -27.15 8.22
C ASP A 183 14.38 -25.88 7.38
N LEU A 184 14.91 -24.77 7.88
CA LEU A 184 14.74 -23.45 7.25
C LEU A 184 15.38 -23.32 5.86
N ARG A 185 16.22 -24.26 5.45
CA ARG A 185 16.76 -24.30 4.07
C ARG A 185 15.69 -24.64 3.04
N HIS A 186 14.60 -25.30 3.46
CA HIS A 186 13.53 -25.82 2.59
C HIS A 186 12.12 -25.41 3.04
N GLU A 187 11.93 -25.08 4.32
CA GLU A 187 10.61 -24.89 4.95
C GLU A 187 10.45 -23.51 5.58
N ALA A 188 11.35 -22.55 5.30
CA ALA A 188 11.32 -21.23 5.96
C ALA A 188 9.99 -20.49 5.78
N GLU A 189 9.40 -20.53 4.58
CA GLU A 189 8.10 -19.86 4.31
C GLU A 189 6.96 -20.53 5.08
N ILE A 190 6.98 -21.86 5.16
CA ILE A 190 5.95 -22.64 5.92
C ILE A 190 6.09 -22.33 7.41
N ALA A 191 7.31 -22.36 7.94
CA ALA A 191 7.59 -22.06 9.33
C ALA A 191 7.15 -20.63 9.71
N GLU A 192 7.46 -19.65 8.86
CA GLU A 192 7.02 -18.27 9.03
C GLU A 192 5.49 -18.16 9.03
N GLU A 193 4.80 -18.80 8.08
CA GLU A 193 3.33 -18.79 8.01
C GLU A 193 2.68 -19.35 9.25
N VAL A 194 3.20 -20.50 9.76
CA VAL A 194 2.69 -21.12 10.99
C VAL A 194 2.89 -20.20 12.19
N VAL A 195 4.07 -19.57 12.32
CA VAL A 195 4.38 -18.61 13.37
C VAL A 195 3.47 -17.38 13.29
N GLN A 196 3.24 -16.86 12.08
CA GLN A 196 2.34 -15.71 11.88
C GLN A 196 0.91 -16.04 12.36
N LYS A 197 0.39 -17.19 12.02
CA LYS A 197 -0.94 -17.66 12.45
C LYS A 197 -1.02 -17.84 13.97
N PHE A 198 -0.03 -18.52 14.54
CA PHE A 198 0.02 -18.77 15.98
C PHE A 198 -0.01 -17.47 16.79
N GLY A 199 0.85 -16.53 16.44
CA GLY A 199 0.94 -15.28 17.20
C GLY A 199 -0.21 -14.30 16.94
N ALA A 200 -0.96 -14.46 15.85
CA ALA A 200 -2.15 -13.64 15.61
C ALA A 200 -3.24 -13.88 16.68
N GLU A 201 -3.26 -15.07 17.29
CA GLU A 201 -4.21 -15.46 18.32
C GLU A 201 -3.77 -15.05 19.74
N LEU A 202 -2.49 -14.67 19.93
CA LEU A 202 -1.96 -14.30 21.24
C LEU A 202 -2.37 -12.89 21.66
N PRO A 203 -2.61 -12.66 22.97
CA PRO A 203 -2.73 -11.32 23.53
C PRO A 203 -1.46 -10.47 23.30
N PRO A 204 -1.56 -9.12 23.26
CA PRO A 204 -0.40 -8.24 22.98
C PRO A 204 0.84 -8.48 23.83
N ALA A 205 0.65 -8.66 25.14
CA ALA A 205 1.76 -8.91 26.08
C ALA A 205 2.48 -10.24 25.77
N GLU A 206 1.72 -11.28 25.49
CA GLU A 206 2.25 -12.59 25.13
C GLU A 206 2.93 -12.60 23.76
N ARG A 207 2.50 -11.76 22.82
CA ARG A 207 3.17 -11.59 21.52
C ARG A 207 4.61 -11.09 21.69
N LEU A 208 4.84 -10.14 22.57
CA LEU A 208 6.18 -9.62 22.82
C LEU A 208 7.11 -10.68 23.41
N GLU A 209 6.60 -11.45 24.37
CA GLU A 209 7.35 -12.58 24.94
C GLU A 209 7.65 -13.65 23.89
N PHE A 210 6.64 -14.02 23.12
CA PHE A 210 6.79 -14.99 22.03
C PHE A 210 7.82 -14.53 20.98
N LEU A 211 7.86 -13.25 20.64
CA LEU A 211 8.88 -12.71 19.73
C LEU A 211 10.32 -12.87 20.29
N ARG A 212 10.50 -12.73 21.61
CA ARG A 212 11.80 -13.01 22.25
C ARG A 212 12.15 -14.50 22.20
N GLU A 213 11.18 -15.37 22.49
CA GLU A 213 11.38 -16.82 22.40
C GLU A 213 11.72 -17.23 20.97
N LEU A 214 11.02 -16.67 19.99
CA LEU A 214 11.25 -16.91 18.56
C LEU A 214 12.65 -16.45 18.12
N ALA A 215 13.06 -15.24 18.52
CA ALA A 215 14.36 -14.70 18.19
C ALA A 215 15.49 -15.60 18.72
N LYS A 216 15.34 -16.09 19.97
CA LYS A 216 16.28 -17.03 20.57
C LYS A 216 16.32 -18.35 19.79
N ALA A 217 15.18 -18.90 19.38
CA ALA A 217 15.12 -20.14 18.59
C ALA A 217 15.78 -19.98 17.20
N LEU A 218 15.66 -18.81 16.59
CA LEU A 218 16.23 -18.48 15.29
C LEU A 218 17.69 -18.01 15.36
N ASP A 219 18.30 -17.98 16.54
CA ASP A 219 19.65 -17.46 16.81
C ASP A 219 19.84 -16.00 16.32
N VAL A 220 18.85 -15.15 16.65
CA VAL A 220 18.85 -13.70 16.34
C VAL A 220 18.80 -12.91 17.63
N SER A 221 19.64 -11.87 17.75
CA SER A 221 19.59 -10.94 18.89
C SER A 221 18.29 -10.11 18.85
N PHE A 222 17.47 -10.23 19.89
CA PHE A 222 16.29 -9.40 20.05
C PHE A 222 16.62 -8.03 20.69
N ASP A 223 17.79 -7.89 21.32
CA ASP A 223 18.23 -6.65 21.95
C ASP A 223 18.41 -5.50 20.95
N GLU A 224 18.84 -5.81 19.72
CA GLU A 224 18.92 -4.82 18.64
C GLU A 224 17.53 -4.27 18.31
N ILE A 225 16.51 -5.14 18.25
CA ILE A 225 15.13 -4.76 17.94
C ILE A 225 14.55 -3.87 19.04
N GLU A 226 14.80 -4.21 20.32
CA GLU A 226 14.33 -3.42 21.45
C GLU A 226 15.13 -2.13 21.64
N GLY A 227 16.46 -2.17 21.54
CA GLY A 227 17.34 -1.01 21.73
C GLY A 227 17.09 0.09 20.71
N GLU A 228 17.01 -0.26 19.45
CA GLU A 228 16.70 0.67 18.35
C GLU A 228 15.19 0.89 18.19
N GLN A 229 14.36 0.21 18.95
CA GLN A 229 12.89 0.22 18.84
C GLN A 229 12.41 -0.04 17.40
N LEU A 230 13.00 -1.05 16.74
CA LEU A 230 12.67 -1.41 15.38
C LEU A 230 11.21 -1.89 15.27
N PHE A 231 10.64 -1.68 14.12
CA PHE A 231 9.27 -2.12 13.79
C PHE A 231 8.18 -1.60 14.73
N ARG A 232 8.44 -0.49 15.43
CA ARG A 232 7.42 0.20 16.22
C ARG A 232 6.76 1.31 15.43
N VAL A 233 5.48 1.50 15.67
CA VAL A 233 4.78 2.73 15.28
C VAL A 233 5.09 3.84 16.28
N MET A 234 4.74 5.07 15.96
CA MET A 234 4.85 6.21 16.87
C MET A 234 4.05 5.96 18.16
N ASP A 235 4.54 6.43 19.27
CA ASP A 235 3.78 6.51 20.51
C ASP A 235 2.84 7.74 20.51
N GLU A 236 2.00 7.84 21.56
CA GLU A 236 1.03 8.94 21.68
C GLU A 236 1.73 10.32 21.78
N GLN A 237 2.89 10.41 22.45
CA GLN A 237 3.64 11.66 22.56
C GLN A 237 4.20 12.09 21.20
N GLN A 238 4.72 11.16 20.43
CA GLN A 238 5.23 11.40 19.07
C GLN A 238 4.09 11.82 18.12
N LEU A 239 2.92 11.18 18.20
CA LEU A 239 1.74 11.59 17.44
C LEU A 239 1.27 13.01 17.81
N ARG A 240 1.26 13.37 19.09
CA ARG A 240 0.98 14.75 19.53
C ARG A 240 2.02 15.73 18.99
N GLY A 241 3.30 15.36 18.98
CA GLY A 241 4.37 16.16 18.41
C GLY A 241 4.22 16.35 16.89
N LEU A 242 3.78 15.32 16.19
CA LEU A 242 3.50 15.36 14.76
C LEU A 242 2.32 16.30 14.45
N ALA A 243 1.21 16.18 15.22
CA ALA A 243 0.04 17.06 15.09
C ALA A 243 0.39 18.53 15.40
N ALA A 244 1.17 18.78 16.48
CA ALA A 244 1.65 20.11 16.83
C ALA A 244 2.56 20.72 15.76
N ALA A 245 3.26 19.90 14.99
CA ALA A 245 4.04 20.31 13.82
C ALA A 245 3.19 20.65 12.59
N GLY A 246 1.87 20.51 12.67
CA GLY A 246 0.94 20.80 11.57
C GLY A 246 0.77 19.68 10.55
N ILE A 247 1.33 18.49 10.82
CA ILE A 247 1.15 17.33 9.95
C ILE A 247 -0.30 16.83 10.07
N ASP A 248 -0.88 16.48 8.92
CA ASP A 248 -2.23 15.95 8.85
C ASP A 248 -2.22 14.46 9.23
N ILE A 249 -2.88 14.09 10.33
CA ILE A 249 -3.03 12.72 10.80
C ILE A 249 -4.44 12.24 10.47
N GLN A 250 -4.56 11.06 9.82
CA GLN A 250 -5.79 10.51 9.30
C GLN A 250 -5.93 9.00 9.60
N LEU A 251 -7.06 8.41 9.23
CA LEU A 251 -7.49 7.05 9.61
C LEU A 251 -6.80 5.96 8.78
N HIS A 252 -6.35 4.87 9.46
CA HIS A 252 -5.80 3.67 8.83
C HIS A 252 -6.25 2.37 9.52
N SER A 253 -7.48 2.29 9.97
CA SER A 253 -8.06 1.26 10.83
C SER A 253 -7.36 1.12 12.21
N HIS A 254 -7.98 0.37 13.11
CA HIS A 254 -7.38 0.14 14.43
C HIS A 254 -6.28 -0.92 14.38
N ARG A 255 -6.60 -2.13 13.87
CA ARG A 255 -5.72 -3.31 13.92
C ARG A 255 -4.90 -3.54 12.67
N HIS A 256 -5.02 -2.67 11.64
CA HIS A 256 -4.47 -2.90 10.30
C HIS A 256 -5.00 -4.20 9.67
N ASN A 257 -6.18 -4.64 10.09
CA ASN A 257 -6.93 -5.74 9.51
C ASN A 257 -8.22 -5.19 8.90
N TRP A 258 -8.43 -5.43 7.60
CA TRP A 258 -9.53 -4.80 6.89
C TRP A 258 -10.51 -5.84 6.35
N PRO A 259 -11.71 -5.98 6.97
CA PRO A 259 -12.71 -6.96 6.56
C PRO A 259 -13.44 -6.49 5.31
N LEU A 260 -13.47 -7.34 4.27
CA LEU A 260 -14.08 -6.98 2.98
C LEU A 260 -15.61 -7.04 2.99
N TYR A 261 -16.20 -7.92 3.79
CA TYR A 261 -17.61 -8.26 3.72
C TYR A 261 -18.34 -8.17 5.07
N ASP A 262 -17.69 -7.70 6.12
CA ASP A 262 -18.26 -7.54 7.44
C ASP A 262 -18.36 -6.06 7.82
N GLN A 263 -19.55 -5.48 7.61
CA GLN A 263 -19.81 -4.07 7.91
C GLN A 263 -19.59 -3.74 9.38
N LYS A 264 -19.96 -4.62 10.32
CA LYS A 264 -19.82 -4.36 11.75
C LYS A 264 -18.36 -4.30 12.17
N MET A 265 -17.53 -5.17 11.60
CA MET A 265 -16.09 -5.09 11.81
C MET A 265 -15.47 -3.83 11.20
N VAL A 266 -15.92 -3.41 10.00
CA VAL A 266 -15.50 -2.13 9.40
C VAL A 266 -15.84 -0.96 10.32
N GLU A 267 -17.06 -0.92 10.85
CA GLU A 267 -17.50 0.11 11.79
C GLU A 267 -16.63 0.12 13.05
N SER A 268 -16.36 -1.06 13.65
CA SER A 268 -15.49 -1.19 14.83
C SER A 268 -14.07 -0.69 14.55
N GLU A 269 -13.46 -1.10 13.42
CA GLU A 269 -12.10 -0.70 13.03
C GLU A 269 -11.97 0.82 12.84
N ILE A 270 -12.97 1.47 12.24
CA ILE A 270 -12.98 2.93 12.04
C ILE A 270 -13.25 3.66 13.37
N ASP A 271 -14.23 3.21 14.17
CA ASP A 271 -14.61 3.89 15.39
C ASP A 271 -13.54 3.79 16.48
N GLU A 272 -12.89 2.62 16.65
CA GLU A 272 -11.79 2.45 17.57
C GLU A 272 -10.59 3.32 17.16
N ASN A 273 -10.22 3.31 15.87
CA ASN A 273 -9.15 4.14 15.33
C ASN A 273 -9.45 5.64 15.53
N ARG A 274 -10.65 6.08 15.15
CA ARG A 274 -11.09 7.49 15.30
C ARG A 274 -11.10 7.92 16.76
N ARG A 275 -11.68 7.12 17.65
CA ARG A 275 -11.78 7.42 19.09
C ARG A 275 -10.40 7.60 19.71
N PHE A 276 -9.43 6.78 19.32
CA PHE A 276 -8.05 6.93 19.76
C PHE A 276 -7.45 8.26 19.25
N LEU A 277 -7.51 8.51 17.94
CA LEU A 277 -6.88 9.67 17.33
C LEU A 277 -7.52 11.01 17.74
N GLN A 278 -8.83 11.05 18.01
CA GLN A 278 -9.52 12.25 18.50
C GLN A 278 -9.01 12.77 19.84
N ARG A 279 -8.33 11.94 20.63
CA ARG A 279 -7.64 12.37 21.86
C ARG A 279 -6.35 13.14 21.59
N ILE A 280 -5.84 13.04 20.35
CA ILE A 280 -4.53 13.55 19.93
C ILE A 280 -4.70 14.74 18.98
N VAL A 281 -5.62 14.66 18.04
CA VAL A 281 -5.80 15.67 16.99
C VAL A 281 -7.14 16.38 17.13
N SER A 282 -7.14 17.69 16.92
CA SER A 282 -8.36 18.50 16.89
C SER A 282 -8.99 18.64 15.49
N ARG A 283 -8.23 18.27 14.45
CA ARG A 283 -8.72 18.32 13.06
C ARG A 283 -9.67 17.17 12.76
N PRO A 284 -10.62 17.35 11.82
CA PRO A 284 -11.53 16.28 11.42
C PRO A 284 -10.78 15.07 10.82
N LEU A 285 -11.11 13.87 11.28
CA LEU A 285 -10.61 12.60 10.76
C LEU A 285 -11.56 12.12 9.65
N GLN A 286 -11.33 12.57 8.41
CA GLN A 286 -12.25 12.40 7.27
C GLN A 286 -11.62 11.68 6.08
N HIS A 287 -10.32 11.37 6.14
CA HIS A 287 -9.60 10.68 5.10
C HIS A 287 -9.14 9.31 5.62
N PHE A 288 -9.24 8.30 4.78
CA PHE A 288 -8.91 6.92 5.14
C PHE A 288 -7.91 6.34 4.13
N CYS A 289 -7.10 5.40 4.58
CA CYS A 289 -6.31 4.55 3.72
C CYS A 289 -6.69 3.09 3.98
N TYR A 290 -7.04 2.36 2.92
CA TYR A 290 -7.33 0.93 3.06
C TYR A 290 -6.06 0.16 3.43
N PRO A 291 -6.06 -0.59 4.56
CA PRO A 291 -4.96 -1.50 4.87
C PRO A 291 -4.66 -2.45 3.71
N SER A 292 -3.39 -2.58 3.35
CA SER A 292 -2.93 -3.35 2.18
C SER A 292 -3.56 -2.93 0.84
N GLY A 293 -4.28 -1.82 0.78
CA GLY A 293 -4.98 -1.30 -0.40
C GLY A 293 -6.19 -2.13 -0.84
N VAL A 294 -6.60 -3.11 -0.06
CA VAL A 294 -7.69 -4.04 -0.42
C VAL A 294 -9.04 -3.43 -0.03
N TYR A 295 -9.98 -3.41 -0.95
CA TYR A 295 -11.33 -2.88 -0.71
C TYR A 295 -12.39 -3.62 -1.54
N GLY A 296 -13.64 -3.58 -1.08
CA GLY A 296 -14.79 -4.21 -1.71
C GLY A 296 -15.83 -3.22 -2.21
N PRO A 297 -16.82 -3.68 -2.99
CA PRO A 297 -17.79 -2.82 -3.67
C PRO A 297 -18.70 -2.00 -2.73
N HIS A 298 -18.96 -2.50 -1.51
CA HIS A 298 -19.86 -1.84 -0.54
C HIS A 298 -19.13 -0.89 0.41
N GLN A 299 -17.83 -0.92 0.46
CA GLN A 299 -17.07 -0.21 1.48
C GLN A 299 -17.10 1.31 1.32
N ALA A 300 -17.22 1.81 0.10
CA ALA A 300 -17.41 3.23 -0.15
C ALA A 300 -18.66 3.78 0.58
N GLU A 301 -19.77 3.04 0.50
CA GLU A 301 -21.01 3.41 1.17
C GLU A 301 -20.88 3.33 2.70
N TRP A 302 -20.26 2.28 3.23
CA TRP A 302 -20.05 2.13 4.68
C TRP A 302 -19.16 3.23 5.24
N LEU A 303 -18.03 3.53 4.56
CA LEU A 303 -17.14 4.62 4.96
C LEU A 303 -17.82 5.99 4.91
N ALA A 304 -18.65 6.24 3.88
CA ALA A 304 -19.41 7.49 3.78
C ALA A 304 -20.40 7.66 4.95
N ARG A 305 -21.10 6.61 5.35
CA ARG A 305 -21.98 6.61 6.54
C ARG A 305 -21.24 6.89 7.84
N LEU A 306 -19.97 6.48 7.91
CA LEU A 306 -19.07 6.75 9.05
C LEU A 306 -18.41 8.14 8.97
N GLY A 307 -18.81 9.00 8.02
CA GLY A 307 -18.33 10.36 7.89
C GLY A 307 -16.93 10.47 7.23
N VAL A 308 -16.43 9.39 6.62
CA VAL A 308 -15.22 9.43 5.78
C VAL A 308 -15.58 10.09 4.45
N LYS A 309 -14.74 10.98 3.95
CA LYS A 309 -14.93 11.71 2.68
C LYS A 309 -14.07 11.19 1.55
N SER A 310 -12.96 10.56 1.86
CA SER A 310 -12.11 9.93 0.84
C SER A 310 -11.35 8.75 1.38
N ALA A 311 -11.00 7.81 0.48
CA ALA A 311 -10.18 6.67 0.80
C ALA A 311 -9.15 6.43 -0.30
N THR A 312 -7.90 6.14 0.09
CA THR A 312 -6.79 5.83 -0.81
C THR A 312 -6.53 4.33 -0.88
N THR A 313 -6.19 3.86 -2.07
CA THR A 313 -5.81 2.47 -2.38
C THR A 313 -4.32 2.38 -2.69
N ILE A 314 -3.85 1.20 -3.12
CA ILE A 314 -2.52 1.01 -3.72
C ILE A 314 -2.59 0.84 -5.25
N ASP A 315 -3.77 0.99 -5.84
CA ASP A 315 -3.91 0.94 -7.29
C ASP A 315 -3.09 2.06 -7.95
N PRO A 316 -2.19 1.73 -8.88
CA PRO A 316 -1.32 2.72 -9.46
C PRO A 316 -2.07 3.61 -10.46
N GLY A 317 -1.87 4.91 -10.38
CA GLY A 317 -2.43 5.85 -11.36
C GLY A 317 -2.59 7.27 -10.86
N LEU A 318 -3.13 8.11 -11.74
CA LEU A 318 -3.50 9.49 -11.45
C LEU A 318 -5.00 9.58 -11.17
N ASN A 319 -5.39 10.59 -10.41
CA ASN A 319 -6.79 10.84 -10.06
C ASN A 319 -7.29 12.06 -10.84
N TYR A 320 -8.47 11.91 -11.42
CA TYR A 320 -9.16 12.93 -12.20
C TYR A 320 -10.52 13.24 -11.56
N ILE A 321 -11.22 14.23 -12.09
CA ILE A 321 -12.53 14.65 -11.55
C ILE A 321 -13.57 13.52 -11.49
N ASP A 322 -13.46 12.53 -12.34
CA ASP A 322 -14.30 11.34 -12.42
C ASP A 322 -13.83 10.17 -11.54
N THR A 323 -12.68 10.31 -10.88
CA THR A 323 -12.18 9.28 -9.96
C THR A 323 -13.02 9.26 -8.69
N SER A 324 -13.49 8.06 -8.30
CA SER A 324 -14.21 7.91 -7.03
C SER A 324 -13.38 8.40 -5.85
N PRO A 325 -13.90 9.27 -4.99
CA PRO A 325 -13.18 9.73 -3.81
C PRO A 325 -12.85 8.58 -2.82
N PHE A 326 -13.54 7.45 -2.91
CA PHE A 326 -13.30 6.26 -2.08
C PHE A 326 -12.40 5.22 -2.74
N ALA A 327 -11.81 5.52 -3.90
CA ALA A 327 -10.87 4.65 -4.61
C ALA A 327 -9.74 5.48 -5.23
N LEU A 328 -9.15 6.38 -4.44
CA LEU A 328 -8.06 7.24 -4.89
C LEU A 328 -6.79 6.40 -5.14
N ARG A 329 -6.27 6.55 -6.34
CA ARG A 329 -5.06 5.84 -6.79
C ARG A 329 -3.81 6.50 -6.24
N ARG A 330 -2.78 5.70 -5.97
CA ARG A 330 -1.50 6.20 -5.47
C ARG A 330 -0.32 5.67 -6.26
N LEU A 331 0.77 6.40 -6.18
CA LEU A 331 2.07 6.02 -6.72
C LEU A 331 2.94 5.60 -5.54
N VAL A 332 3.09 4.29 -5.34
CA VAL A 332 3.95 3.76 -4.26
C VAL A 332 5.41 3.98 -4.66
N ASP A 333 6.17 4.70 -3.83
CA ASP A 333 7.60 4.94 -4.00
C ASP A 333 8.40 4.29 -2.87
N GLY A 334 9.58 3.79 -3.19
CA GLY A 334 10.43 3.08 -2.23
C GLY A 334 11.76 2.69 -2.86
N GLY A 335 12.61 1.99 -2.08
CA GLY A 335 13.97 1.65 -2.49
C GLY A 335 14.13 0.96 -3.85
N PRO A 336 13.22 0.05 -4.28
CA PRO A 336 13.32 -0.60 -5.59
C PRO A 336 13.02 0.32 -6.77
N VAL A 337 12.32 1.45 -6.55
CA VAL A 337 11.92 2.37 -7.62
C VAL A 337 13.09 3.26 -8.01
N SER A 338 13.61 3.08 -9.23
CA SER A 338 14.70 3.91 -9.76
C SER A 338 14.26 5.33 -10.08
N ASP A 339 15.20 6.25 -10.26
CA ASP A 339 14.92 7.66 -10.61
C ASP A 339 14.16 7.80 -11.93
N ILE A 340 14.41 6.91 -12.91
CA ILE A 340 13.73 6.96 -14.21
C ILE A 340 12.29 6.43 -14.11
N GLU A 341 12.05 5.41 -13.29
CA GLU A 341 10.71 4.88 -13.01
C GLU A 341 9.87 5.90 -12.25
N PHE A 342 10.44 6.52 -11.20
CA PHE A 342 9.79 7.62 -10.50
C PHE A 342 9.45 8.79 -11.44
N ALA A 343 10.37 9.18 -12.30
CA ALA A 343 10.14 10.23 -13.29
C ALA A 343 9.04 9.85 -14.30
N ALA A 344 8.97 8.57 -14.72
CA ALA A 344 7.93 8.07 -15.62
C ALA A 344 6.55 8.13 -14.98
N GLU A 345 6.43 7.79 -13.69
CA GLU A 345 5.18 7.93 -12.94
C GLU A 345 4.79 9.40 -12.78
N MET A 346 5.72 10.24 -12.30
CA MET A 346 5.44 11.65 -12.03
C MET A 346 5.09 12.42 -13.29
N THR A 347 5.67 12.12 -14.45
CA THR A 347 5.28 12.73 -15.74
C THR A 347 3.94 12.20 -16.27
N GLY A 348 3.38 11.15 -15.68
CA GLY A 348 2.17 10.50 -16.17
C GLY A 348 2.40 9.63 -17.42
N PHE A 349 3.65 9.35 -17.78
CA PHE A 349 3.96 8.45 -18.88
C PHE A 349 3.40 7.04 -18.63
N MET A 350 3.58 6.53 -17.41
CA MET A 350 3.02 5.23 -17.04
C MET A 350 1.48 5.25 -16.99
N GLU A 351 0.86 6.39 -16.69
CA GLU A 351 -0.61 6.52 -16.77
C GLU A 351 -1.12 6.35 -18.20
N LEU A 352 -0.44 6.96 -19.18
CA LEU A 352 -0.78 6.78 -20.60
C LEU A 352 -0.57 5.33 -21.03
N VAL A 353 0.50 4.67 -20.58
CA VAL A 353 0.75 3.24 -20.86
C VAL A 353 -0.36 2.37 -20.26
N ARG A 354 -0.74 2.61 -18.99
CA ARG A 354 -1.85 1.91 -18.33
C ARG A 354 -3.18 2.13 -19.06
N SER A 355 -3.46 3.35 -19.48
CA SER A 355 -4.68 3.69 -20.21
C SER A 355 -4.74 3.01 -21.58
N LEU A 356 -3.64 2.98 -22.31
CA LEU A 356 -3.55 2.27 -23.60
C LEU A 356 -3.77 0.76 -23.41
N ARG A 357 -3.17 0.15 -22.39
CA ARG A 357 -3.38 -1.28 -22.10
C ARG A 357 -4.85 -1.58 -21.78
N ARG A 358 -5.51 -0.77 -20.93
CA ARG A 358 -6.94 -0.92 -20.62
C ARG A 358 -7.80 -0.83 -21.89
N TRP A 359 -7.51 0.10 -22.77
CA TRP A 359 -8.24 0.27 -24.03
C TRP A 359 -8.04 -0.91 -24.99
N LEU A 360 -6.81 -1.44 -25.11
CA LEU A 360 -6.52 -2.62 -25.95
C LEU A 360 -7.20 -3.88 -25.40
N SER A 361 -7.21 -4.10 -24.08
CA SER A 361 -7.88 -5.26 -23.47
C SER A 361 -9.40 -5.18 -23.63
N ALA A 362 -10.01 -4.02 -23.43
CA ALA A 362 -11.46 -3.83 -23.65
C ALA A 362 -11.86 -4.15 -25.10
N ARG A 363 -11.08 -3.73 -26.10
CA ARG A 363 -11.32 -4.08 -27.51
C ARG A 363 -11.19 -5.57 -27.82
N ARG A 364 -10.24 -6.28 -27.16
CA ARG A 364 -10.09 -7.73 -27.32
C ARG A 364 -11.31 -8.47 -26.78
N THR A 365 -11.83 -8.09 -25.61
CA THR A 365 -13.02 -8.69 -25.00
C THR A 365 -14.26 -8.46 -25.86
N GLN A 366 -14.45 -7.27 -26.41
CA GLN A 366 -15.57 -6.97 -27.33
C GLN A 366 -15.51 -7.81 -28.61
N ARG A 367 -14.32 -8.01 -29.20
CA ARG A 367 -14.15 -8.85 -30.41
C ARG A 367 -14.40 -10.33 -30.12
N ALA A 368 -13.98 -10.83 -28.94
CA ALA A 368 -14.25 -12.22 -28.56
C ALA A 368 -15.75 -12.46 -28.31
N GLY A 369 -16.46 -11.51 -27.69
CA GLY A 369 -17.92 -11.59 -27.50
C GLY A 369 -18.73 -11.49 -28.78
N ALA A 370 -18.28 -10.71 -29.79
CA ALA A 370 -18.94 -10.60 -31.06
C ALA A 370 -18.78 -11.87 -31.94
N GLY A 371 -17.66 -12.61 -31.77
CA GLY A 371 -17.43 -13.88 -32.47
C GLY A 371 -18.30 -15.05 -31.97
N MET A 372 -18.76 -15.00 -30.72
CA MET A 372 -19.63 -16.06 -30.14
C MET A 372 -21.12 -15.89 -30.54
N ASN A 373 -21.56 -14.71 -30.95
CA ASN A 373 -22.94 -14.46 -31.34
C ASN A 373 -23.23 -14.72 -32.86
N SER A 374 -22.22 -15.09 -33.66
CA SER A 374 -22.39 -15.35 -35.11
C SER A 374 -22.62 -16.83 -35.46
N SER A 375 -22.59 -17.74 -34.48
CA SER A 375 -23.01 -19.14 -34.67
C SER A 375 -24.44 -19.31 -34.15
N GLY A 376 -25.43 -18.88 -34.97
CA GLY A 376 -26.84 -19.16 -34.73
C GLY A 376 -27.12 -20.68 -34.83
N PRO A 377 -28.05 -21.22 -34.02
CA PRO A 377 -28.40 -22.62 -34.07
C PRO A 377 -29.05 -22.93 -35.41
N GLY A 378 -28.43 -23.80 -36.23
CA GLY A 378 -29.04 -24.39 -37.39
C GLY A 378 -30.34 -25.08 -36.98
N GLN A 379 -31.46 -24.66 -37.55
CA GLN A 379 -32.73 -25.34 -37.37
C GLN A 379 -32.62 -26.80 -37.86
N PRO A 380 -33.03 -27.80 -37.10
CA PRO A 380 -33.20 -29.14 -37.62
C PRO A 380 -34.46 -29.18 -38.49
N SER A 381 -34.28 -29.48 -39.79
CA SER A 381 -35.37 -29.81 -40.71
C SER A 381 -36.06 -31.08 -40.25
N LEU A 382 -37.34 -30.99 -39.92
CA LEU A 382 -38.22 -32.12 -39.68
C LEU A 382 -38.48 -32.89 -41.00
N PRO A 383 -38.41 -34.22 -41.04
CA PRO A 383 -38.81 -34.98 -42.20
C PRO A 383 -40.36 -35.10 -42.24
N CYS A 384 -40.90 -34.75 -43.41
CA CYS A 384 -42.29 -34.94 -43.76
C CYS A 384 -42.61 -36.46 -43.90
N GLY A 385 -43.34 -37.06 -42.95
CA GLY A 385 -43.86 -38.43 -43.02
C GLY A 385 -45.19 -38.43 -43.73
N LYS A 386 -45.24 -39.11 -44.88
CA LYS A 386 -46.46 -39.45 -45.61
C LYS A 386 -47.25 -40.50 -44.86
N GLY A 387 -48.56 -40.32 -44.91
CA GLY A 387 -49.58 -41.15 -44.32
C GLY A 387 -49.76 -42.56 -44.92
N GLY A 388 -50.65 -43.27 -44.37
CA GLY A 388 -51.16 -44.53 -44.88
C GLY A 388 -51.96 -45.32 -43.89
N ALA A 389 -53.29 -45.42 -44.14
CA ALA A 389 -54.34 -46.31 -43.63
C ALA A 389 -54.81 -46.11 -42.20
#